data_2b794a82a758a2cc102dea5ffc9077da
#
_entry.id   2b794a82a758a2cc102dea5ffc9077da
#
_cell.length_a   1.000
_cell.length_b   1.000
_cell.length_c   1.000
_cell.angle_alpha   90.00
_cell.angle_beta   90.00
_cell.angle_gamma   90.00
#
_symmetry.space_group_name_H-M   'P 1'
#
loop_
_entity.id
_entity.type
_entity.pdbx_description
1 polymer ?
#
loop_
_entity_poly.entity_id
_entity_poly.type
_entity_poly.pdbx_seq_one_letter_code
_entity_poly.pdbx_strand_id
1 'polypeptide(L)' 'MTRLKLADLADEKPVLLTIDLSARLHRDLAAYALAINGGDAKGAPTVERLVPPMLERFIATDRAFAKVRKAPQAG' A
#
# COMPACT_ATOMS: atom_id res chain seq x y z
N MET A 1 17.55 -21.03 11.75
CA MET A 1 16.28 -20.48 11.45
C MET A 1 16.07 -19.10 12.01
N THR A 2 16.79 -18.79 13.04
CA THR A 2 16.72 -17.46 13.61
C THR A 2 17.09 -16.41 12.58
N ARG A 3 17.98 -16.77 11.70
CA ARG A 3 18.42 -15.84 10.69
C ARG A 3 17.29 -15.43 9.77
N LEU A 4 16.41 -16.36 9.44
CA LEU A 4 15.27 -16.05 8.60
C LEU A 4 14.36 -15.06 9.27
N LYS A 5 14.16 -15.21 10.56
CA LYS A 5 13.30 -14.28 11.27
C LYS A 5 13.85 -12.88 11.26
N LEU A 6 15.13 -12.76 11.38
CA LEU A 6 15.76 -11.45 11.35
C LEU A 6 15.54 -10.80 9.98
N ALA A 7 15.65 -11.58 8.93
CA ALA A 7 15.44 -11.07 7.59
C ALA A 7 13.98 -10.61 7.42
N ASP A 8 13.05 -11.40 7.96
CA ASP A 8 11.66 -11.04 7.88
C ASP A 8 11.37 -9.73 8.60
N LEU A 9 11.97 -9.56 9.76
CA LEU A 9 11.79 -8.33 10.51
C LEU A 9 12.32 -7.14 9.74
N ALA A 10 13.45 -7.31 9.10
CA ALA A 10 14.04 -6.25 8.32
C ALA A 10 13.14 -5.86 7.15
N ASP A 11 12.54 -6.87 6.52
CA ASP A 11 11.66 -6.62 5.38
C ASP A 11 10.38 -5.91 5.79
N GLU A 12 9.99 -6.07 7.04
CA GLU A 12 8.75 -5.46 7.50
C GLU A 12 8.94 -4.07 8.08
N LYS A 13 10.15 -3.61 8.13
CA LYS A 13 10.38 -2.26 8.60
C LYS A 13 9.78 -1.26 7.64
N PRO A 14 9.05 -0.28 8.14
CA PRO A 14 8.48 0.72 7.26
C PRO A 14 9.55 1.56 6.61
N VAL A 15 9.31 1.91 5.37
CA VAL A 15 10.18 2.81 4.63
C VAL A 15 9.40 4.08 4.38
N LEU A 16 9.97 5.20 4.77
CA LEU A 16 9.32 6.47 4.55
C LEU A 16 9.44 6.87 3.09
N LEU A 17 8.33 7.24 2.51
CA LEU A 17 8.27 7.65 1.11
C LEU A 17 7.53 8.97 1.03
N THR A 18 8.13 9.94 0.39
CA THR A 18 7.48 11.23 0.19
C THR A 18 7.19 11.41 -1.29
N ILE A 19 5.94 11.61 -1.61
CA ILE A 19 5.53 11.76 -3.01
C ILE A 19 4.55 12.91 -3.13
N ASP A 20 4.48 13.44 -4.34
CA ASP A 20 3.51 14.49 -4.65
C ASP A 20 2.32 13.87 -5.35
N LEU A 21 1.14 14.14 -4.83
CA LEU A 21 -0.10 13.72 -5.47
C LEU A 21 -0.75 14.93 -6.13
N SER A 22 -1.35 14.71 -7.29
CA SER A 22 -2.14 15.78 -7.87
C SER A 22 -3.31 16.10 -6.93
N ALA A 23 -3.75 17.35 -6.95
CA ALA A 23 -4.85 17.74 -6.10
C ALA A 23 -6.09 16.90 -6.38
N ARG A 24 -6.28 16.55 -7.63
CA ARG A 24 -7.41 15.73 -8.02
C ARG A 24 -7.34 14.35 -7.40
N LEU A 25 -6.18 13.70 -7.50
CA LEU A 25 -6.02 12.38 -6.93
C LEU A 25 -6.18 12.41 -5.42
N HIS A 26 -5.63 13.44 -4.80
CA HIS A 26 -5.75 13.56 -3.34
C HIS A 26 -7.21 13.69 -2.94
N ARG A 27 -7.98 14.49 -3.68
CA ARG A 27 -9.41 14.64 -3.40
C ARG A 27 -10.15 13.32 -3.58
N ASP A 28 -9.80 12.59 -4.63
CA ASP A 28 -10.44 11.31 -4.90
C ASP A 28 -10.14 10.31 -3.79
N LEU A 29 -8.91 10.30 -3.31
CA LEU A 29 -8.54 9.41 -2.22
C LEU A 29 -9.28 9.76 -0.94
N ALA A 30 -9.41 11.04 -0.66
CA ALA A 30 -10.15 11.47 0.52
C ALA A 30 -11.63 11.08 0.42
N ALA A 31 -12.20 11.23 -0.76
CA ALA A 31 -13.58 10.83 -0.98
C ALA A 31 -13.74 9.32 -0.85
N TYR A 32 -12.77 8.58 -1.33
CA TYR A 32 -12.81 7.15 -1.24
C TYR A 32 -12.73 6.68 0.22
N ALA A 33 -11.85 7.32 1.00
CA ALA A 33 -11.73 6.99 2.42
C ALA A 33 -13.05 7.22 3.14
N LEU A 34 -13.73 8.30 2.77
CA LEU A 34 -15.01 8.60 3.37
C LEU A 34 -16.05 7.56 2.96
N ALA A 35 -16.05 7.19 1.70
CA ALA A 35 -17.02 6.24 1.16
C ALA A 35 -16.90 4.87 1.82
N ILE A 36 -15.69 4.39 2.03
CA ILE A 36 -15.53 3.07 2.64
C ILE A 36 -15.89 3.09 4.11
N ASN A 37 -16.03 4.27 4.69
CA ASN A 37 -16.48 4.41 6.06
C ASN A 37 -17.96 4.78 6.13
N GLY A 38 -18.71 4.43 5.11
CA GLY A 38 -20.14 4.68 5.11
C GLY A 38 -20.53 6.13 4.94
N GLY A 39 -19.64 6.95 4.44
CA GLY A 39 -19.92 8.37 4.27
C GLY A 39 -19.71 9.18 5.54
N ASP A 40 -19.24 8.54 6.59
CA ASP A 40 -19.04 9.20 7.88
C ASP A 40 -17.58 9.60 8.01
N ALA A 41 -17.36 10.90 8.21
CA ALA A 41 -16.00 11.42 8.37
C ALA A 41 -15.35 10.90 9.65
N LYS A 42 -16.16 10.64 10.63
CA LYS A 42 -15.63 10.18 11.90
C LYS A 42 -15.17 8.74 11.78
N GLY A 43 -13.90 8.51 12.06
CA GLY A 43 -13.36 7.19 11.95
C GLY A 43 -12.87 6.82 10.56
N ALA A 44 -13.07 7.68 9.58
CA ALA A 44 -12.57 7.41 8.24
C ALA A 44 -11.04 7.48 8.26
N PRO A 45 -10.38 6.60 7.50
CA PRO A 45 -8.92 6.64 7.46
C PRO A 45 -8.43 7.90 6.77
N THR A 46 -7.25 8.33 7.14
CA THR A 46 -6.61 9.43 6.43
C THR A 46 -6.09 8.89 5.10
N VAL A 47 -5.77 9.81 4.19
CA VAL A 47 -5.21 9.41 2.90
C VAL A 47 -3.92 8.63 3.12
N GLU A 48 -3.09 9.07 4.06
CA GLU A 48 -1.84 8.39 4.34
C GLU A 48 -2.05 6.95 4.79
N ARG A 49 -3.10 6.70 5.53
CA ARG A 49 -3.37 5.35 6.01
C ARG A 49 -4.06 4.50 4.96
N LEU A 50 -4.77 5.15 4.07
CA LEU A 50 -5.50 4.45 3.03
C LEU A 50 -4.60 3.93 1.92
N VAL A 51 -3.59 4.71 1.57
CA VAL A 51 -2.77 4.41 0.40
C VAL A 51 -2.01 3.08 0.49
N PRO A 52 -1.33 2.76 1.59
CA PRO A 52 -0.58 1.50 1.62
C PRO A 52 -1.42 0.27 1.33
N PRO A 53 -2.56 0.04 1.99
CA PRO A 53 -3.35 -1.15 1.68
C PRO A 53 -3.92 -1.13 0.28
N MET A 54 -4.21 0.04 -0.27
CA MET A 54 -4.68 0.12 -1.64
C MET A 54 -3.61 -0.33 -2.61
N LEU A 55 -2.39 0.10 -2.38
CA LEU A 55 -1.28 -0.29 -3.23
C LEU A 55 -1.00 -1.78 -3.12
N GLU A 56 -1.05 -2.30 -1.91
CA GLU A 56 -0.85 -3.73 -1.70
C GLU A 56 -1.86 -4.54 -2.49
N ARG A 57 -3.10 -4.11 -2.44
CA ARG A 57 -4.14 -4.81 -3.16
C ARG A 57 -3.95 -4.69 -4.67
N PHE A 58 -3.60 -3.49 -5.13
CA PHE A 58 -3.38 -3.28 -6.54
C PHE A 58 -2.29 -4.20 -7.08
N ILE A 59 -1.18 -4.27 -6.35
CA ILE A 59 -0.08 -5.11 -6.76
C ILE A 59 -0.45 -6.58 -6.69
N ALA A 60 -1.21 -6.96 -5.67
CA ALA A 60 -1.59 -8.34 -5.48
C ALA A 60 -2.50 -8.83 -6.61
N THR A 61 -3.26 -7.94 -7.21
CA THR A 61 -4.18 -8.32 -8.27
C THR A 61 -3.61 -8.12 -9.66
N ASP A 62 -2.40 -7.58 -9.76
CA ASP A 62 -1.78 -7.35 -11.06
C ASP A 62 -1.11 -8.62 -11.54
N ARG A 63 -1.70 -9.22 -12.54
CA ARG A 63 -1.20 -10.49 -13.05
C ARG A 63 0.16 -10.37 -13.71
N ALA A 64 0.38 -9.27 -14.38
CA ALA A 64 1.68 -9.08 -15.03
C ALA A 64 2.77 -8.99 -13.98
N PHE A 65 2.50 -8.29 -12.89
CA PHE A 65 3.48 -8.18 -11.84
C PHE A 65 3.67 -9.51 -11.12
N ALA A 66 2.61 -10.28 -11.00
CA ALA A 66 2.70 -11.58 -10.35
C ALA A 66 3.71 -12.47 -11.09
N LYS A 67 3.72 -12.37 -12.41
CA LYS A 67 4.68 -13.14 -13.19
C LYS A 67 6.10 -12.67 -12.93
N VAL A 68 6.30 -11.38 -12.87
CA VAL A 68 7.62 -10.84 -12.61
C VAL A 68 8.09 -11.22 -11.21
N ARG A 69 7.19 -11.15 -10.26
CA ARG A 69 7.55 -11.47 -8.89
C ARG A 69 7.92 -12.94 -8.74
N LYS A 70 7.25 -13.80 -9.50
CA LYS A 70 7.53 -15.23 -9.45
C LYS A 70 8.82 -15.59 -10.13
N ALA A 71 9.22 -14.82 -11.11
CA ALA A 71 10.45 -15.10 -11.81
C ALA A 71 11.61 -15.08 -10.83
N PRO A 72 12.56 -15.97 -11.00
CA PRO A 72 13.71 -15.96 -10.10
C PRO A 72 14.35 -14.61 -10.13
N GLN A 73 14.50 -14.07 -8.98
CA GLN A 73 15.15 -12.77 -8.88
C GLN A 73 16.61 -12.95 -9.17
N ALA A 74 17.13 -12.08 -9.96
CA ALA A 74 18.54 -12.14 -10.30
C ALA A 74 19.38 -12.00 -9.03
N GLY A 75 18.85 -11.46 -8.03
CA GLY A 75 19.60 -11.36 -6.80
C GLY A 75 19.20 -12.41 -5.83
#